data_725bc116f4c87f3ce7218716fa2ee92c
#
_entry.id   725bc116f4c87f3ce7218716fa2ee92c
#
_cell.length_a   1.000
_cell.length_b   1.000
_cell.length_c   1.000
_cell.angle_alpha   90.00
_cell.angle_beta   90.00
_cell.angle_gamma   90.00
#
_symmetry.space_group_name_H-M   'P 1'
#
loop_
_entity.id
_entity.type
_entity.pdbx_description
1 polymer ?
#
loop_
_entity_poly.entity_id
_entity_poly.type
_entity_poly.pdbx_seq_one_letter_code
_entity_poly.pdbx_strand_id
1 'polypeptide(L)'
;TDYEGFQFRTKLGWYDHFDAEDVTFTAKWGQNFNNDRGNVSVFVDHYDRDSINSSEDPRWGNGDHRMWTTCDLPDGVSDEGRCLEDGNPWSNNSSFRNNSANSLYGQFDMVTSSEHGSSNPLNHVFTDSNGEFEVFPMGDPRCSNRSSQGGQVFDTGYGTCIAQDGNGTERYNLWGNTDVRSDMQRTNIFVYINNELANGIESFTELGFYKSDSFLIRHPSYAFSSVKHRVGADNYWLNQMSFTDADGNTLDFKGKQLYIDNYRYAERMR
;
A
#
# COMPACT_ATOMS: atom_id res chain seq x y z
N THR A 1 -38.89 -17.24 20.48
CA THR A 1 -39.09 -15.85 20.98
C THR A 1 -40.22 -15.23 20.23
N ASP A 2 -41.34 -15.08 20.92
CA ASP A 2 -42.57 -14.57 20.34
C ASP A 2 -42.49 -13.04 20.30
N TYR A 3 -42.18 -12.47 19.15
CA TYR A 3 -42.18 -11.04 18.97
C TYR A 3 -43.43 -10.65 18.19
N GLU A 4 -44.19 -9.72 18.74
CA GLU A 4 -45.39 -9.17 18.11
C GLU A 4 -45.25 -7.64 17.95
N GLY A 5 -45.46 -7.14 16.77
CA GLY A 5 -45.37 -5.70 16.45
C GLY A 5 -44.36 -5.38 15.39
N PHE A 6 -44.07 -4.08 15.28
CA PHE A 6 -43.12 -3.53 14.34
C PHE A 6 -42.13 -2.59 15.06
N GLN A 7 -40.85 -2.75 14.78
CA GLN A 7 -39.80 -1.87 15.26
C GLN A 7 -38.94 -1.45 14.10
N PHE A 8 -38.63 -0.19 14.04
CA PHE A 8 -37.75 0.42 13.07
C PHE A 8 -36.68 1.24 13.77
N ARG A 9 -35.45 1.15 13.30
CA ARG A 9 -34.34 1.93 13.81
C ARG A 9 -33.43 2.35 12.67
N THR A 10 -33.07 3.64 12.64
CA THR A 10 -32.01 4.16 11.80
C THR A 10 -30.91 4.74 12.66
N LYS A 11 -29.67 4.50 12.28
CA LYS A 11 -28.50 5.13 12.87
C LYS A 11 -27.70 5.76 11.73
N LEU A 12 -27.36 7.04 11.91
CA LEU A 12 -26.48 7.81 11.03
C LEU A 12 -25.23 8.15 11.82
N GLY A 13 -24.08 8.01 11.19
CA GLY A 13 -22.80 8.42 11.73
C GLY A 13 -22.03 9.21 10.66
N TRP A 14 -21.28 10.19 11.11
CA TRP A 14 -20.37 10.97 10.27
C TRP A 14 -19.09 11.25 11.03
N TYR A 15 -18.05 11.66 10.32
CA TYR A 15 -16.73 11.92 10.87
C TYR A 15 -16.34 13.37 10.64
N ASP A 16 -15.89 14.06 11.67
CA ASP A 16 -15.58 15.50 11.60
C ASP A 16 -14.41 15.84 10.67
N HIS A 17 -13.51 14.91 10.41
CA HIS A 17 -12.27 15.13 9.67
C HIS A 17 -12.16 14.35 8.38
N PHE A 18 -13.16 13.52 8.07
CA PHE A 18 -13.16 12.66 6.90
C PHE A 18 -14.49 12.77 6.17
N ASP A 19 -14.43 12.74 4.85
CA ASP A 19 -15.64 12.71 4.01
C ASP A 19 -16.20 11.28 3.98
N ALA A 20 -16.70 10.83 5.14
CA ALA A 20 -17.18 9.47 5.32
C ALA A 20 -18.41 9.42 6.22
N GLU A 21 -19.37 8.61 5.81
CA GLU A 21 -20.63 8.41 6.52
C GLU A 21 -20.86 6.92 6.81
N ASP A 22 -21.69 6.66 7.82
CA ASP A 22 -22.22 5.34 8.17
C ASP A 22 -23.73 5.39 8.27
N VAL A 23 -24.41 4.49 7.61
CA VAL A 23 -25.86 4.33 7.70
C VAL A 23 -26.20 2.93 8.14
N THR A 24 -27.01 2.81 9.19
CA THR A 24 -27.60 1.53 9.60
C THR A 24 -29.09 1.65 9.58
N PHE A 25 -29.73 0.69 8.96
CA PHE A 25 -31.16 0.53 8.93
C PHE A 25 -31.50 -0.83 9.49
N THR A 26 -32.37 -0.87 10.51
CA THR A 26 -32.84 -2.11 11.10
C THR A 26 -34.35 -2.09 11.18
N ALA A 27 -35.00 -3.15 10.69
CA ALA A 27 -36.44 -3.37 10.86
C ALA A 27 -36.70 -4.74 11.45
N LYS A 28 -37.63 -4.80 12.34
CA LYS A 28 -38.13 -6.03 12.93
C LYS A 28 -39.65 -6.03 12.92
N TRP A 29 -40.22 -7.09 12.43
CA TRP A 29 -41.64 -7.30 12.42
C TRP A 29 -41.95 -8.72 12.95
N GLY A 30 -43.05 -8.87 13.64
CA GLY A 30 -43.53 -10.16 14.05
C GLY A 30 -45.04 -10.18 14.33
N GLN A 31 -45.63 -11.35 14.17
CA GLN A 31 -47.05 -11.57 14.37
C GLN A 31 -47.30 -12.98 14.89
N ASN A 32 -48.17 -13.06 15.88
CA ASN A 32 -48.68 -14.32 16.35
C ASN A 32 -49.83 -14.84 15.43
N PHE A 33 -49.91 -16.13 15.29
CA PHE A 33 -50.96 -16.82 14.54
C PHE A 33 -51.36 -18.12 15.26
N ASN A 34 -52.40 -18.81 14.77
CA ASN A 34 -52.89 -20.08 15.29
C ASN A 34 -53.28 -20.00 16.77
N ASN A 35 -54.03 -18.95 17.18
CA ASN A 35 -54.40 -18.67 18.58
C ASN A 35 -53.22 -18.61 19.52
N ASP A 36 -52.24 -17.84 19.18
CA ASP A 36 -50.97 -17.62 19.89
C ASP A 36 -50.08 -18.88 20.05
N ARG A 37 -50.36 -19.94 19.30
CA ARG A 37 -49.52 -21.15 19.25
C ARG A 37 -48.41 -21.09 18.18
N GLY A 38 -48.40 -20.04 17.38
CA GLY A 38 -47.35 -19.82 16.41
C GLY A 38 -46.96 -18.36 16.33
N ASN A 39 -45.73 -18.10 15.92
CA ASN A 39 -45.20 -16.78 15.68
C ASN A 39 -44.37 -16.77 14.39
N VAL A 40 -44.51 -15.73 13.61
CA VAL A 40 -43.59 -15.41 12.53
C VAL A 40 -42.89 -14.08 12.84
N SER A 41 -41.59 -14.06 12.75
CA SER A 41 -40.82 -12.84 12.92
C SER A 41 -39.82 -12.69 11.77
N VAL A 42 -39.67 -11.45 11.30
CA VAL A 42 -38.76 -11.05 10.24
C VAL A 42 -37.86 -9.97 10.78
N PHE A 43 -36.58 -10.13 10.56
CA PHE A 43 -35.56 -9.16 10.90
C PHE A 43 -34.81 -8.78 9.63
N VAL A 44 -34.63 -7.48 9.39
CA VAL A 44 -33.85 -6.92 8.30
C VAL A 44 -32.84 -5.95 8.87
N ASP A 45 -31.59 -6.11 8.52
CA ASP A 45 -30.51 -5.20 8.85
C ASP A 45 -29.76 -4.85 7.57
N HIS A 46 -29.62 -3.56 7.33
CA HIS A 46 -28.82 -3.04 6.25
C HIS A 46 -27.84 -2.03 6.81
N TYR A 47 -26.58 -2.20 6.46
CA TYR A 47 -25.48 -1.36 6.86
C TYR A 47 -24.71 -0.91 5.63
N ASP A 48 -24.47 0.38 5.52
CA ASP A 48 -23.67 1.01 4.49
C ASP A 48 -22.69 1.95 5.15
N ARG A 49 -21.43 1.87 4.76
CA ARG A 49 -20.38 2.76 5.24
C ARG A 49 -19.39 3.10 4.15
N ASP A 50 -18.94 4.33 4.14
CA ASP A 50 -17.88 4.81 3.26
C ASP A 50 -16.49 4.34 3.71
N SER A 51 -15.58 4.26 2.77
CA SER A 51 -14.16 4.12 3.08
C SER A 51 -13.60 5.41 3.70
N ILE A 52 -12.48 5.27 4.40
CA ILE A 52 -11.62 6.40 4.79
C ILE A 52 -10.26 6.13 4.19
N ASN A 53 -9.81 7.03 3.32
CA ASN A 53 -8.51 6.94 2.69
C ASN A 53 -7.47 7.75 3.48
N SER A 54 -6.27 7.20 3.61
CA SER A 54 -5.18 7.86 4.33
C SER A 54 -4.76 9.21 3.73
N SER A 55 -5.00 9.42 2.42
CA SER A 55 -4.70 10.68 1.75
C SER A 55 -5.55 11.86 2.24
N GLU A 56 -6.68 11.60 2.91
CA GLU A 56 -7.57 12.63 3.43
C GLU A 56 -6.97 13.37 4.65
N ASP A 57 -6.04 12.74 5.36
CA ASP A 57 -5.31 13.38 6.46
C ASP A 57 -3.79 13.25 6.24
N PRO A 58 -3.05 14.38 6.09
CA PRO A 58 -1.59 14.35 5.89
C PRO A 58 -0.82 13.61 6.98
N ARG A 59 -1.36 13.52 8.18
CA ARG A 59 -0.73 12.78 9.30
C ARG A 59 -0.74 11.28 9.05
N TRP A 60 -1.72 10.76 8.33
CA TRP A 60 -1.88 9.36 7.99
C TRP A 60 -1.43 9.05 6.56
N GLY A 61 -1.58 10.04 5.67
CA GLY A 61 -1.20 9.92 4.26
C GLY A 61 0.30 10.01 4.00
N ASN A 62 1.12 10.23 5.02
CA ASN A 62 2.57 10.31 4.88
C ASN A 62 3.26 9.30 5.80
N GLY A 63 4.07 8.42 5.22
CA GLY A 63 4.91 7.49 5.99
C GLY A 63 6.20 8.12 6.54
N ASP A 64 6.54 9.34 6.14
CA ASP A 64 7.67 10.08 6.69
C ASP A 64 7.18 11.02 7.80
N HIS A 65 7.33 10.55 9.01
CA HIS A 65 6.87 11.28 10.20
C HIS A 65 7.97 12.14 10.83
N ARG A 66 9.14 12.24 10.22
CA ARG A 66 10.25 13.02 10.75
C ARG A 66 9.91 14.49 10.97
N MET A 67 9.03 15.04 10.14
CA MET A 67 8.54 16.41 10.27
C MET A 67 7.61 16.66 11.48
N TRP A 68 7.09 15.59 12.09
CA TRP A 68 6.19 15.67 13.24
C TRP A 68 6.89 15.44 14.57
N THR A 69 8.18 15.08 14.53
CA THR A 69 8.95 14.81 15.75
C THR A 69 9.59 16.08 16.25
N THR A 70 9.35 16.39 17.52
CA THR A 70 10.03 17.48 18.21
C THR A 70 11.30 16.95 18.89
N CYS A 71 12.33 17.77 18.91
CA CYS A 71 13.54 17.49 19.67
C CYS A 71 13.39 17.92 21.10
N ASP A 72 12.91 17.04 21.96
CA ASP A 72 13.02 17.16 23.41
C ASP A 72 14.19 16.28 23.87
N LEU A 73 15.39 16.70 23.60
CA LEU A 73 16.56 16.02 24.14
C LEU A 73 16.86 16.56 25.53
N PRO A 74 17.16 15.67 26.52
CA PRO A 74 17.62 16.09 27.83
C PRO A 74 18.88 16.94 27.70
N ASP A 75 18.99 17.95 28.55
CA ASP A 75 20.20 18.81 28.63
C ASP A 75 21.47 17.96 28.64
N GLY A 76 22.38 18.22 27.70
CA GLY A 76 23.66 17.55 27.59
C GLY A 76 23.73 16.39 26.62
N VAL A 77 22.67 16.05 25.92
CA VAL A 77 22.69 15.11 24.80
C VAL A 77 22.79 15.91 23.50
N SER A 78 24.00 15.94 22.92
CA SER A 78 24.22 16.52 21.60
C SER A 78 23.78 15.50 20.56
N ASP A 79 22.67 15.75 19.95
CA ASP A 79 22.19 15.02 18.77
C ASP A 79 22.08 16.01 17.59
N GLU A 80 23.15 16.78 17.41
CA GLU A 80 23.31 17.73 16.33
C GLU A 80 23.10 17.02 15.00
N GLY A 81 22.09 17.43 14.27
CA GLY A 81 21.67 16.85 13.00
C GLY A 81 20.41 15.98 13.05
N ARG A 82 19.83 15.75 14.23
CA ARG A 82 18.55 15.03 14.35
C ARG A 82 17.36 15.91 14.66
N CYS A 83 17.58 17.17 14.98
CA CYS A 83 16.54 18.07 15.41
C CYS A 83 16.00 18.93 14.28
N LEU A 84 14.67 19.07 14.21
CA LEU A 84 13.98 19.95 13.27
C LEU A 84 14.17 21.43 13.57
N GLU A 85 14.62 21.81 14.77
CA GLU A 85 14.80 23.21 15.19
C GLU A 85 15.81 23.97 14.31
N ASP A 86 16.77 23.27 13.73
CA ASP A 86 17.75 23.84 12.80
C ASP A 86 17.31 23.75 11.32
N GLY A 87 16.06 23.38 11.05
CA GLY A 87 15.58 23.19 9.70
C GLY A 87 16.10 21.91 9.03
N ASN A 88 16.83 21.09 9.76
CA ASN A 88 17.26 19.76 9.32
C ASN A 88 16.27 18.71 9.82
N PRO A 89 15.55 18.05 8.93
CA PRO A 89 14.79 16.86 9.32
C PRO A 89 15.78 15.84 9.90
N TRP A 90 15.29 14.96 10.78
CA TRP A 90 16.03 13.81 11.30
C TRP A 90 16.47 12.88 10.17
N SER A 91 17.39 13.36 9.35
CA SER A 91 17.73 12.76 8.06
C SER A 91 18.26 11.34 8.19
N ASN A 92 18.81 10.97 9.35
CA ASN A 92 19.43 9.67 9.58
C ASN A 92 18.66 8.77 10.55
N ASN A 93 17.52 9.20 11.09
CA ASN A 93 16.72 8.37 11.98
C ASN A 93 15.60 7.65 11.22
N SER A 94 15.89 6.44 10.78
CA SER A 94 14.91 5.59 10.07
C SER A 94 13.68 5.22 10.90
N SER A 95 13.72 5.38 12.24
CA SER A 95 12.63 5.05 13.14
C SER A 95 11.37 5.89 12.89
N PHE A 96 11.52 7.10 12.35
CA PHE A 96 10.41 7.99 12.02
C PHE A 96 10.07 8.02 10.52
N ARG A 97 10.74 7.20 9.72
CA ARG A 97 10.50 7.10 8.29
C ARG A 97 10.01 5.69 7.92
N ASN A 98 8.71 5.55 7.77
CA ASN A 98 8.06 4.28 7.43
C ASN A 98 7.72 4.17 5.92
N ASN A 99 8.52 4.79 5.08
CA ASN A 99 8.41 4.64 3.64
C ASN A 99 9.11 3.36 3.18
N SER A 100 8.53 2.69 2.19
CA SER A 100 9.10 1.48 1.61
C SER A 100 10.39 1.76 0.84
N ALA A 101 11.37 0.88 0.95
CA ALA A 101 12.57 0.91 0.12
C ALA A 101 12.28 0.54 -1.36
N ASN A 102 11.16 -0.14 -1.64
CA ASN A 102 10.77 -0.44 -3.02
C ASN A 102 10.21 0.80 -3.69
N SER A 103 10.90 1.32 -4.68
CA SER A 103 10.53 2.55 -5.39
C SER A 103 9.67 2.29 -6.62
N LEU A 104 9.05 3.34 -7.14
CA LEU A 104 8.33 3.30 -8.42
C LEU A 104 9.28 3.28 -9.61
N TYR A 105 10.53 3.68 -9.41
CA TYR A 105 11.56 3.75 -10.46
C TYR A 105 12.43 2.49 -10.50
N GLY A 106 12.49 1.75 -9.41
CA GLY A 106 13.17 0.47 -9.30
C GLY A 106 14.64 0.57 -8.93
N GLN A 107 15.12 -0.52 -8.36
CA GLN A 107 16.52 -0.84 -8.12
C GLN A 107 16.88 -2.06 -8.96
N PHE A 108 18.00 -2.01 -9.62
CA PHE A 108 18.39 -2.97 -10.65
C PHE A 108 19.84 -3.36 -10.48
N ASP A 109 20.14 -4.56 -10.99
CA ASP A 109 21.51 -5.04 -11.14
C ASP A 109 21.70 -5.55 -12.57
N MET A 110 22.83 -5.19 -13.19
CA MET A 110 23.15 -5.57 -14.55
C MET A 110 24.40 -6.44 -14.60
N VAL A 111 24.25 -7.64 -15.09
CA VAL A 111 25.30 -8.65 -15.13
C VAL A 111 25.49 -9.20 -16.53
N THR A 112 26.71 -9.62 -16.82
CA THR A 112 27.03 -10.31 -18.09
C THR A 112 26.82 -11.82 -18.00
N SER A 113 26.74 -12.39 -16.80
CA SER A 113 26.52 -13.82 -16.57
C SER A 113 25.06 -14.13 -16.23
N SER A 114 24.68 -15.41 -16.36
CA SER A 114 23.36 -15.89 -15.98
C SER A 114 23.17 -16.07 -14.47
N GLU A 115 24.21 -15.87 -13.69
CA GLU A 115 24.20 -16.12 -12.25
C GLU A 115 23.85 -14.84 -11.51
N HIS A 116 22.64 -14.81 -11.01
CA HIS A 116 22.16 -13.76 -10.12
C HIS A 116 22.31 -14.19 -8.66
N GLY A 117 22.63 -13.24 -7.79
CA GLY A 117 22.76 -13.50 -6.35
C GLY A 117 24.10 -14.10 -5.95
N SER A 118 25.06 -14.15 -6.85
CA SER A 118 26.44 -14.45 -6.49
C SER A 118 26.99 -13.30 -5.64
N SER A 119 27.52 -13.63 -4.48
CA SER A 119 28.30 -12.67 -3.66
C SER A 119 29.64 -12.28 -4.32
N ASN A 120 29.89 -12.82 -5.50
CA ASN A 120 31.04 -12.49 -6.32
C ASN A 120 30.57 -11.75 -7.57
N PRO A 121 30.61 -10.41 -7.59
CA PRO A 121 30.12 -9.60 -8.69
C PRO A 121 31.00 -9.80 -9.91
N LEU A 122 30.59 -10.67 -10.81
CA LEU A 122 31.23 -10.83 -12.10
C LEU A 122 30.63 -9.81 -13.07
N ASN A 123 31.37 -8.76 -13.34
CA ASN A 123 31.05 -7.76 -14.37
C ASN A 123 29.79 -6.93 -14.13
N HIS A 124 29.58 -6.47 -12.92
CA HIS A 124 28.61 -5.41 -12.63
C HIS A 124 28.99 -4.11 -13.35
N VAL A 125 27.99 -3.31 -13.68
CA VAL A 125 28.21 -2.02 -14.34
C VAL A 125 28.88 -1.03 -13.39
N PHE A 126 28.40 -1.02 -12.15
CA PHE A 126 28.99 -0.24 -11.07
C PHE A 126 29.80 -1.18 -10.16
N THR A 127 30.97 -0.76 -9.78
CA THR A 127 31.95 -1.62 -9.08
C THR A 127 31.90 -1.54 -7.57
N ASP A 128 30.99 -0.77 -7.03
CA ASP A 128 30.76 -0.69 -5.58
C ASP A 128 29.56 -1.51 -5.14
N SER A 129 29.46 -1.75 -3.87
CA SER A 129 28.25 -2.23 -3.18
C SER A 129 27.44 -3.33 -3.87
N ASN A 130 28.00 -4.17 -4.71
CA ASN A 130 27.38 -5.21 -5.52
C ASN A 130 27.00 -4.82 -6.96
N GLY A 131 27.27 -3.61 -7.42
CA GLY A 131 27.00 -3.17 -8.78
C GLY A 131 25.55 -2.81 -9.05
N GLU A 132 24.77 -2.64 -8.01
CA GLU A 132 23.37 -2.21 -8.09
C GLU A 132 23.28 -0.74 -8.50
N PHE A 133 22.22 -0.41 -9.21
CA PHE A 133 21.90 0.96 -9.59
C PHE A 133 20.40 1.22 -9.44
N GLU A 134 20.06 2.49 -9.30
CA GLU A 134 18.69 2.94 -9.21
C GLU A 134 18.35 3.92 -10.33
N VAL A 135 17.09 4.01 -10.64
CA VAL A 135 16.53 5.00 -11.55
C VAL A 135 15.84 6.08 -10.72
N PHE A 136 16.10 7.35 -11.05
CA PHE A 136 15.51 8.50 -10.36
C PHE A 136 14.85 9.45 -11.36
N PRO A 137 13.82 10.22 -10.96
CA PRO A 137 13.30 11.29 -11.79
C PRO A 137 14.38 12.37 -12.00
N MET A 138 14.46 12.96 -13.20
CA MET A 138 15.53 13.89 -13.60
C MET A 138 15.67 15.11 -12.68
N GLY A 139 14.63 15.53 -11.99
CA GLY A 139 14.68 16.63 -11.01
C GLY A 139 15.25 16.24 -9.63
N ASP A 140 15.56 14.98 -9.42
CA ASP A 140 16.10 14.49 -8.17
C ASP A 140 17.56 14.97 -7.98
N PRO A 141 17.95 15.44 -6.78
CA PRO A 141 19.33 15.84 -6.49
C PRO A 141 20.38 14.77 -6.80
N ARG A 142 20.00 13.50 -6.74
CA ARG A 142 20.88 12.37 -7.07
C ARG A 142 21.27 12.33 -8.53
N CYS A 143 20.46 12.86 -9.43
CA CYS A 143 20.83 13.00 -10.85
C CYS A 143 21.92 14.04 -11.09
N SER A 144 22.15 14.97 -10.18
CA SER A 144 23.15 16.04 -10.32
C SER A 144 24.37 15.87 -9.42
N ASN A 145 24.27 15.05 -8.35
CA ASN A 145 25.35 14.90 -7.38
C ASN A 145 26.31 13.76 -7.76
N ARG A 146 27.22 14.06 -8.69
CA ARG A 146 28.19 13.12 -9.21
C ARG A 146 29.34 12.78 -8.23
N SER A 147 29.66 13.68 -7.33
CA SER A 147 30.88 13.57 -6.51
C SER A 147 30.77 12.62 -5.34
N SER A 148 29.55 12.34 -4.84
CA SER A 148 29.35 11.45 -3.69
C SER A 148 29.33 9.97 -4.04
N GLN A 149 29.50 9.60 -5.32
CA GLN A 149 29.05 8.31 -5.86
C GLN A 149 30.00 7.66 -6.84
N GLY A 150 31.27 7.95 -6.79
CA GLY A 150 32.18 7.45 -7.82
C GLY A 150 31.94 8.06 -9.22
N GLY A 151 31.03 9.02 -9.34
CA GLY A 151 30.98 9.94 -10.47
C GLY A 151 30.06 9.58 -11.65
N GLN A 152 29.37 8.45 -11.62
CA GLN A 152 28.60 8.00 -12.78
C GLN A 152 27.11 8.24 -12.62
N VAL A 153 26.58 9.16 -13.43
CA VAL A 153 25.13 9.43 -13.57
C VAL A 153 24.82 9.53 -15.05
N PHE A 154 23.89 8.73 -15.51
CA PHE A 154 23.50 8.65 -16.92
C PHE A 154 22.08 9.22 -17.11
N ASP A 155 21.95 10.22 -17.95
CA ASP A 155 20.64 10.69 -18.42
C ASP A 155 20.05 9.68 -19.39
N THR A 156 18.84 9.21 -19.12
CA THR A 156 18.15 8.27 -20.00
C THR A 156 17.50 8.93 -21.22
N GLY A 157 17.35 10.26 -21.20
CA GLY A 157 16.60 11.00 -22.21
C GLY A 157 15.07 10.89 -22.09
N TYR A 158 14.57 10.17 -21.06
CA TYR A 158 13.14 9.93 -20.82
C TYR A 158 12.65 10.59 -19.52
N GLY A 159 13.33 11.63 -19.06
CA GLY A 159 12.98 12.34 -17.82
C GLY A 159 13.43 11.62 -16.56
N THR A 160 14.36 10.67 -16.68
CA THR A 160 14.97 9.94 -15.57
C THR A 160 16.49 9.89 -15.73
N CYS A 161 17.17 9.64 -14.62
CA CYS A 161 18.59 9.30 -14.62
C CYS A 161 18.83 7.92 -14.00
N ILE A 162 19.95 7.30 -14.39
CA ILE A 162 20.49 6.10 -13.76
C ILE A 162 21.68 6.55 -12.92
N ALA A 163 21.65 6.20 -11.66
CA ALA A 163 22.74 6.46 -10.73
C ALA A 163 23.03 5.20 -9.90
N GLN A 164 24.22 5.17 -9.34
CA GLN A 164 24.66 4.09 -8.50
C GLN A 164 23.81 3.99 -7.23
N ASP A 165 23.53 2.74 -6.79
CA ASP A 165 22.98 2.46 -5.46
C ASP A 165 23.95 3.00 -4.38
N GLY A 166 23.55 3.42 -3.31
CA GLY A 166 24.41 4.09 -2.30
C GLY A 166 24.18 5.59 -2.26
N ASN A 167 23.55 6.15 -3.28
CA ASN A 167 23.11 7.53 -3.33
C ASN A 167 21.85 7.78 -2.50
N GLY A 168 21.43 6.79 -1.77
CA GLY A 168 20.19 6.80 -1.01
C GLY A 168 19.00 6.35 -1.85
N THR A 169 18.30 5.38 -1.34
CA THR A 169 17.16 4.74 -2.01
C THR A 169 16.00 5.71 -2.18
N GLU A 170 15.44 5.77 -3.38
CA GLU A 170 14.14 6.40 -3.59
C GLU A 170 13.07 5.59 -2.86
N ARG A 171 12.35 6.24 -1.97
CA ARG A 171 11.38 5.57 -1.12
C ARG A 171 9.96 5.88 -1.54
N TYR A 172 9.14 4.84 -1.54
CA TYR A 172 7.73 4.96 -1.85
C TYR A 172 6.90 5.17 -0.58
N ASN A 173 6.04 6.19 -0.60
CA ASN A 173 5.08 6.41 0.47
C ASN A 173 3.91 5.42 0.37
N LEU A 174 3.92 4.39 1.21
CA LEU A 174 2.88 3.36 1.25
C LEU A 174 1.51 3.92 1.66
N TRP A 175 1.51 4.99 2.43
CA TRP A 175 0.33 5.56 3.06
C TRP A 175 -0.36 6.63 2.22
N GLY A 176 0.26 7.05 1.11
CA GLY A 176 -0.24 8.14 0.27
C GLY A 176 -1.59 7.87 -0.39
N ASN A 177 -1.98 6.60 -0.51
CA ASN A 177 -3.28 6.21 -1.07
C ASN A 177 -3.65 4.80 -0.59
N THR A 178 -3.99 4.66 0.68
CA THR A 178 -4.36 3.39 1.29
C THR A 178 -5.59 3.62 2.17
N ASP A 179 -6.58 2.76 2.05
CA ASP A 179 -7.73 2.85 2.93
C ASP A 179 -7.37 2.41 4.34
N VAL A 180 -7.61 3.29 5.29
CA VAL A 180 -7.56 3.00 6.73
C VAL A 180 -8.79 2.22 7.14
N ARG A 181 -9.90 2.49 6.45
CA ARG A 181 -11.19 1.82 6.62
C ARG A 181 -11.77 1.48 5.24
N SER A 182 -12.22 0.24 5.08
CA SER A 182 -12.86 -0.19 3.85
C SER A 182 -14.29 0.36 3.73
N ASP A 183 -14.69 0.64 2.51
CA ASP A 183 -16.10 0.67 2.13
C ASP A 183 -16.77 -0.70 2.44
N MET A 184 -18.02 -0.69 2.86
CA MET A 184 -18.76 -1.91 3.13
C MET A 184 -20.27 -1.72 3.02
N GLN A 185 -20.91 -2.56 2.24
CA GLN A 185 -22.35 -2.73 2.24
C GLN A 185 -22.72 -4.12 2.73
N ARG A 186 -23.63 -4.21 3.66
CA ARG A 186 -24.07 -5.46 4.24
C ARG A 186 -25.58 -5.50 4.37
N THR A 187 -26.19 -6.58 3.91
CA THR A 187 -27.61 -6.84 4.10
C THR A 187 -27.80 -8.19 4.74
N ASN A 188 -28.59 -8.22 5.81
CA ASN A 188 -28.96 -9.43 6.52
C ASN A 188 -30.48 -9.47 6.65
N ILE A 189 -31.09 -10.57 6.21
CA ILE A 189 -32.53 -10.84 6.38
C ILE A 189 -32.64 -12.17 7.08
N PHE A 190 -33.38 -12.19 8.16
CA PHE A 190 -33.63 -13.38 8.92
C PHE A 190 -35.13 -13.54 9.18
N VAL A 191 -35.66 -14.71 8.89
CA VAL A 191 -37.06 -15.09 9.14
C VAL A 191 -37.06 -16.25 10.09
N TYR A 192 -37.83 -16.14 11.17
CA TYR A 192 -38.07 -17.19 12.11
C TYR A 192 -39.56 -17.45 12.20
N ILE A 193 -39.93 -18.72 12.09
CA ILE A 193 -41.30 -19.19 12.22
C ILE A 193 -41.30 -20.32 13.22
N ASN A 194 -42.11 -20.22 14.27
CA ASN A 194 -42.40 -21.30 15.16
C ASN A 194 -43.92 -21.62 15.18
N ASN A 195 -44.27 -22.84 15.41
CA ASN A 195 -45.67 -23.24 15.52
C ASN A 195 -45.78 -24.52 16.39
N GLU A 196 -46.64 -24.47 17.37
CA GLU A 196 -47.08 -25.65 18.09
C GLU A 196 -48.21 -26.36 17.37
N LEU A 197 -47.94 -27.56 16.91
CA LEU A 197 -48.87 -28.43 16.22
C LEU A 197 -49.75 -29.16 17.24
N ALA A 198 -50.81 -29.84 16.74
CA ALA A 198 -51.62 -30.71 17.58
C ALA A 198 -50.75 -31.76 18.27
N ASN A 199 -51.08 -32.08 19.52
CA ASN A 199 -50.35 -33.03 20.36
C ASN A 199 -49.01 -32.57 20.93
N GLY A 200 -48.78 -31.26 21.02
CA GLY A 200 -47.60 -30.73 21.69
C GLY A 200 -46.29 -30.87 20.87
N ILE A 201 -46.41 -31.10 19.57
CA ILE A 201 -45.25 -31.08 18.67
C ILE A 201 -44.94 -29.63 18.30
N GLU A 202 -43.74 -29.19 18.61
CA GLU A 202 -43.22 -27.90 18.19
C GLU A 202 -42.46 -28.01 16.87
N SER A 203 -42.75 -27.12 15.93
CA SER A 203 -41.99 -26.95 14.68
C SER A 203 -41.39 -25.55 14.60
N PHE A 204 -40.18 -25.47 14.09
CA PHE A 204 -39.55 -24.19 13.81
C PHE A 204 -38.90 -24.22 12.44
N THR A 205 -38.83 -23.03 11.82
CA THR A 205 -38.17 -22.80 10.54
C THR A 205 -37.35 -21.54 10.65
N GLU A 206 -36.12 -21.62 10.22
CA GLU A 206 -35.20 -20.49 10.13
C GLU A 206 -34.78 -20.31 8.67
N LEU A 207 -34.91 -19.09 8.14
CA LEU A 207 -34.44 -18.73 6.83
C LEU A 207 -33.53 -17.51 6.97
N GLY A 208 -32.32 -17.59 6.45
CA GLY A 208 -31.33 -16.53 6.47
C GLY A 208 -30.87 -16.15 5.06
N PHE A 209 -30.79 -14.86 4.83
CA PHE A 209 -30.09 -14.30 3.67
C PHE A 209 -29.07 -13.30 4.16
N TYR A 210 -27.82 -13.49 3.72
CA TYR A 210 -26.73 -12.59 4.05
C TYR A 210 -25.94 -12.25 2.80
N LYS A 211 -25.74 -10.95 2.55
CA LYS A 211 -24.87 -10.43 1.51
C LYS A 211 -23.96 -9.36 2.09
N SER A 212 -22.69 -9.44 1.79
CA SER A 212 -21.72 -8.43 2.15
C SER A 212 -20.78 -8.15 0.99
N ASP A 213 -20.70 -6.90 0.59
CA ASP A 213 -19.76 -6.39 -0.38
C ASP A 213 -18.82 -5.43 0.33
N SER A 214 -17.52 -5.54 0.09
CA SER A 214 -16.52 -4.66 0.68
C SER A 214 -15.42 -4.37 -0.32
N PHE A 215 -15.03 -3.11 -0.39
CA PHE A 215 -13.94 -2.67 -1.24
C PHE A 215 -12.87 -1.98 -0.38
N LEU A 216 -11.61 -2.28 -0.66
CA LEU A 216 -10.47 -1.74 0.07
C LEU A 216 -9.35 -1.36 -0.87
N ILE A 217 -8.90 -0.12 -0.79
CA ILE A 217 -7.70 0.34 -1.46
C ILE A 217 -6.48 0.02 -0.59
N ARG A 218 -5.54 -0.73 -1.17
CA ARG A 218 -4.24 -0.99 -0.53
C ARG A 218 -3.12 -0.34 -1.34
N HIS A 219 -1.99 -0.12 -0.71
CA HIS A 219 -0.79 0.31 -1.40
C HIS A 219 -0.43 -0.66 -2.55
N PRO A 220 0.25 -0.18 -3.60
CA PRO A 220 0.72 -1.02 -4.69
C PRO A 220 1.62 -2.16 -4.19
N SER A 221 1.54 -3.31 -4.85
CA SER A 221 2.35 -4.47 -4.50
C SER A 221 3.82 -4.24 -4.83
N TYR A 222 4.69 -4.84 -4.01
CA TYR A 222 6.12 -4.97 -4.29
C TYR A 222 6.40 -6.37 -4.85
N ALA A 223 6.01 -6.62 -6.08
CA ALA A 223 6.09 -7.96 -6.66
C ALA A 223 7.52 -8.50 -6.81
N PHE A 224 8.54 -7.63 -6.73
CA PHE A 224 9.91 -7.95 -7.07
C PHE A 224 10.91 -7.83 -5.91
N SER A 225 10.47 -7.90 -4.65
CA SER A 225 11.39 -7.78 -3.51
C SER A 225 11.90 -9.11 -2.96
N SER A 226 11.19 -10.19 -3.18
CA SER A 226 11.53 -11.51 -2.61
C SER A 226 11.96 -12.53 -3.67
N VAL A 227 11.56 -12.32 -4.91
CA VAL A 227 11.96 -13.14 -6.04
C VAL A 227 12.55 -12.21 -7.08
N LYS A 228 13.84 -12.33 -7.32
CA LYS A 228 14.53 -11.51 -8.29
C LYS A 228 14.09 -11.91 -9.70
N HIS A 229 13.49 -10.95 -10.39
CA HIS A 229 13.07 -11.11 -11.78
C HIS A 229 14.18 -10.65 -12.71
N ARG A 230 14.27 -11.26 -13.87
CA ARG A 230 15.30 -10.92 -14.85
C ARG A 230 14.72 -10.62 -16.22
N VAL A 231 15.35 -9.70 -16.90
CA VAL A 231 15.23 -9.50 -18.35
C VAL A 231 16.44 -10.15 -19.00
N GLY A 232 16.21 -11.13 -19.88
CA GLY A 232 17.28 -11.89 -20.51
C GLY A 232 18.14 -11.05 -21.45
N ALA A 233 19.36 -11.49 -21.69
CA ALA A 233 20.33 -10.81 -22.56
C ALA A 233 19.89 -10.74 -24.03
N ASP A 234 18.91 -11.53 -24.43
CA ASP A 234 18.31 -11.56 -25.76
C ASP A 234 17.12 -10.61 -25.92
N ASN A 235 16.75 -9.88 -24.86
CA ASN A 235 15.64 -8.92 -24.92
C ASN A 235 15.92 -7.81 -25.94
N TYR A 236 15.01 -7.66 -26.89
CA TYR A 236 15.17 -6.67 -27.98
C TYR A 236 15.34 -5.25 -27.47
N TRP A 237 14.46 -4.82 -26.54
CA TRP A 237 14.48 -3.45 -26.05
C TRP A 237 15.71 -3.16 -25.18
N LEU A 238 16.10 -4.09 -24.34
CA LEU A 238 17.30 -3.94 -23.51
C LEU A 238 18.55 -3.78 -24.38
N ASN A 239 18.64 -4.52 -25.46
CA ASN A 239 19.78 -4.45 -26.40
C ASN A 239 19.84 -3.15 -27.22
N GLN A 240 18.81 -2.32 -27.18
CA GLN A 240 18.82 -0.98 -27.82
C GLN A 240 19.22 0.13 -26.85
N MET A 241 19.33 -0.18 -25.55
CA MET A 241 19.62 0.81 -24.53
C MET A 241 21.12 1.03 -24.40
N SER A 242 21.55 2.26 -24.58
CA SER A 242 22.91 2.73 -24.35
C SER A 242 22.86 4.20 -23.94
N PHE A 243 23.52 4.54 -22.85
CA PHE A 243 23.52 5.89 -22.30
C PHE A 243 24.96 6.35 -22.11
N THR A 244 25.22 7.63 -22.35
CA THR A 244 26.55 8.23 -22.16
C THR A 244 26.44 9.34 -21.14
N ASP A 245 27.33 9.34 -20.15
CA ASP A 245 27.42 10.40 -19.17
C ASP A 245 28.17 11.63 -19.70
N ALA A 246 28.22 12.70 -18.92
CA ALA A 246 28.88 13.94 -19.32
C ALA A 246 30.41 13.82 -19.39
N ASP A 247 31.01 12.78 -18.85
CA ASP A 247 32.44 12.50 -18.91
C ASP A 247 32.80 11.57 -20.07
N GLY A 248 31.79 11.13 -20.83
CA GLY A 248 31.97 10.25 -21.98
C GLY A 248 31.98 8.76 -21.62
N ASN A 249 31.69 8.39 -20.39
CA ASN A 249 31.51 6.98 -20.03
C ASN A 249 30.20 6.46 -20.61
N THR A 250 30.21 5.24 -21.09
CA THR A 250 29.06 4.62 -21.72
C THR A 250 28.55 3.46 -20.89
N LEU A 251 27.26 3.48 -20.58
CA LEU A 251 26.49 2.39 -20.01
C LEU A 251 25.74 1.67 -21.12
N ASP A 252 26.22 0.50 -21.52
CA ASP A 252 25.67 -0.30 -22.60
C ASP A 252 25.01 -1.57 -22.06
N PHE A 253 23.72 -1.77 -22.39
CA PHE A 253 22.92 -2.91 -21.97
C PHE A 253 22.97 -4.08 -22.96
N LYS A 254 23.62 -3.94 -24.09
CA LYS A 254 23.66 -4.95 -25.14
C LYS A 254 24.32 -6.26 -24.66
N GLY A 255 23.61 -7.34 -24.81
CA GLY A 255 24.08 -8.67 -24.41
C GLY A 255 24.16 -8.91 -22.91
N LYS A 256 23.58 -8.01 -22.10
CA LYS A 256 23.58 -8.10 -20.64
C LYS A 256 22.21 -8.52 -20.13
N GLN A 257 22.17 -9.10 -18.95
CA GLN A 257 20.94 -9.41 -18.23
C GLN A 257 20.67 -8.32 -17.21
N LEU A 258 19.42 -7.88 -17.13
CA LEU A 258 18.96 -6.93 -16.13
C LEU A 258 18.16 -7.69 -15.07
N TYR A 259 18.58 -7.57 -13.83
CA TYR A 259 17.83 -8.05 -12.68
C TYR A 259 17.08 -6.90 -12.02
N ILE A 260 15.85 -7.17 -11.60
CA ILE A 260 14.99 -6.25 -10.90
C ILE A 260 15.01 -6.65 -9.43
N ASP A 261 15.62 -5.83 -8.59
CA ASP A 261 15.75 -6.11 -7.17
C ASP A 261 14.59 -5.53 -6.37
N ASN A 262 14.32 -4.26 -6.53
CA ASN A 262 13.26 -3.56 -5.83
C ASN A 262 12.47 -2.69 -6.78
N TYR A 263 11.22 -3.06 -7.00
CA TYR A 263 10.32 -2.30 -7.84
C TYR A 263 8.89 -2.39 -7.32
N ARG A 264 8.17 -1.29 -7.41
CA ARG A 264 6.78 -1.21 -7.02
C ARG A 264 5.95 -0.64 -8.16
N TYR A 265 4.84 -1.29 -8.47
CA TYR A 265 3.93 -0.78 -9.47
C TYR A 265 3.34 0.57 -9.06
N ALA A 266 3.38 1.55 -9.97
CA ALA A 266 2.83 2.89 -9.75
C ALA A 266 1.31 2.87 -9.67
N GLU A 267 0.67 1.99 -10.45
CA GLU A 267 -0.77 1.91 -10.57
C GLU A 267 -1.27 0.50 -10.26
N ARG A 268 -2.50 0.44 -9.79
CA ARG A 268 -3.20 -0.83 -9.68
C ARG A 268 -3.45 -1.41 -11.06
N MET A 269 -3.03 -2.61 -11.28
CA MET A 269 -3.70 -3.43 -12.28
C MET A 269 -5.11 -3.72 -11.73
N ARG A 270 -6.10 -3.13 -12.37
CA ARG A 270 -7.51 -3.39 -12.09
C ARG A 270 -7.90 -4.77 -12.62
#